data_f9785c7b5938811082d22982b6e47f9f
#
_entry.id   f9785c7b5938811082d22982b6e47f9f
#
_cell.length_a   1.000
_cell.length_b   1.000
_cell.length_c   1.000
_cell.angle_alpha   90.00
_cell.angle_beta   90.00
_cell.angle_gamma   90.00
#
_symmetry.space_group_name_H-M   'P 1'
#
loop_
_entity.id
_entity.type
_entity.pdbx_description
1 polymer ?
#
loop_
_entity_poly.entity_id
_entity_poly.type
_entity_poly.pdbx_seq_one_letter_code
_entity_poly.pdbx_strand_id
1 'polypeptide(L)'
;MNAKQKRILKYVGYVAFYLFALVFFAFLTFPFDRLRARIQSEFNASQTGPNPLTLHLGHLSSYWLSGVRADDVDLISPPSATTSEEPAKPAKPKVMRIDTIHVRVSLLRLLFGTMHVSFGADAFGGEVSGFTSDADGGRKFEVDIEDLGLANAPLLADMLGLPIGGALGGHVEFLLPEGKLSKAEGKVDLKFSGLSAGDGKTKVLNAIALPKVEVGDLTLKATATAGGLKVDQLSAAGKDLDLQGDGSVRLRDTFDQSVLSMNARFKFNERFTNKDDMTRSLFGAPGSSAPALFDMVPQNKHAKRPDGFYGWRVNGTFSHPTFVPSASASAVPGAAVVGSGSL
;
A
#
# COMPACT_ATOMS: atom_id res chain seq x y z
N MET A 1 41.44 -15.63 40.48
CA MET A 1 41.80 -15.19 39.10
C MET A 1 43.30 -15.14 39.00
N ASN A 2 43.90 -15.98 38.14
CA ASN A 2 45.36 -16.10 37.96
C ASN A 2 45.97 -14.83 37.35
N ALA A 3 47.23 -14.52 37.63
CA ALA A 3 47.93 -13.34 37.10
C ALA A 3 47.89 -13.23 35.55
N LYS A 4 47.91 -14.36 34.85
CA LYS A 4 47.71 -14.45 33.39
C LYS A 4 46.30 -14.00 32.97
N GLN A 5 45.27 -14.39 33.69
CA GLN A 5 43.88 -13.98 33.41
C GLN A 5 43.66 -12.48 33.59
N LYS A 6 44.26 -11.89 34.64
CA LYS A 6 44.21 -10.42 34.85
C LYS A 6 44.90 -9.65 33.71
N ARG A 7 46.00 -10.17 33.19
CA ARG A 7 46.75 -9.55 32.09
C ARG A 7 45.96 -9.63 30.77
N ILE A 8 45.37 -10.78 30.47
CA ILE A 8 44.50 -10.97 29.27
C ILE A 8 43.29 -10.06 29.37
N LEU A 9 42.61 -10.01 30.51
CA LEU A 9 41.45 -9.14 30.73
C LEU A 9 41.79 -7.66 30.54
N LYS A 10 42.99 -7.24 30.97
CA LYS A 10 43.47 -5.87 30.77
C LYS A 10 43.68 -5.53 29.29
N TYR A 11 44.29 -6.43 28.50
CA TYR A 11 44.46 -6.21 27.05
C TYR A 11 43.12 -6.22 26.29
N VAL A 12 42.23 -7.15 26.60
CA VAL A 12 40.88 -7.19 26.04
C VAL A 12 40.12 -5.91 26.40
N GLY A 13 40.23 -5.43 27.64
CA GLY A 13 39.62 -4.18 28.07
C GLY A 13 40.14 -2.94 27.30
N TYR A 14 41.44 -2.86 27.04
CA TYR A 14 41.97 -1.77 26.21
C TYR A 14 41.50 -1.83 24.77
N VAL A 15 41.52 -3.00 24.14
CA VAL A 15 41.00 -3.17 22.75
C VAL A 15 39.52 -2.80 22.68
N ALA A 16 38.72 -3.27 23.64
CA ALA A 16 37.29 -2.93 23.71
C ALA A 16 37.09 -1.42 23.93
N PHE A 17 37.89 -0.78 24.79
CA PHE A 17 37.80 0.67 25.00
C PHE A 17 38.18 1.48 23.76
N TYR A 18 39.26 1.10 23.05
CA TYR A 18 39.62 1.78 21.80
C TYR A 18 38.59 1.60 20.70
N LEU A 19 38.01 0.40 20.57
CA LEU A 19 36.91 0.16 19.64
C LEU A 19 35.66 0.99 20.00
N PHE A 20 35.31 1.02 21.27
CA PHE A 20 34.23 1.86 21.77
C PHE A 20 34.46 3.34 21.46
N ALA A 21 35.67 3.86 21.81
CA ALA A 21 36.03 5.24 21.54
C ALA A 21 35.97 5.56 20.04
N LEU A 22 36.50 4.67 19.18
CA LEU A 22 36.46 4.83 17.73
C LEU A 22 35.02 4.95 17.23
N VAL A 23 34.15 4.01 17.63
CA VAL A 23 32.72 4.00 17.23
C VAL A 23 32.03 5.26 17.77
N PHE A 24 32.27 5.64 19.01
CA PHE A 24 31.70 6.81 19.64
C PHE A 24 32.06 8.11 18.92
N PHE A 25 33.35 8.30 18.60
CA PHE A 25 33.81 9.49 17.88
C PHE A 25 33.32 9.48 16.41
N ALA A 26 33.32 8.31 15.75
CA ALA A 26 32.76 8.18 14.41
C ALA A 26 31.26 8.57 14.37
N PHE A 27 30.52 8.19 15.40
CA PHE A 27 29.11 8.54 15.56
C PHE A 27 28.92 10.06 15.78
N LEU A 28 29.74 10.69 16.64
CA LEU A 28 29.65 12.13 16.90
C LEU A 28 30.04 13.01 15.71
N THR A 29 30.96 12.51 14.85
CA THR A 29 31.45 13.26 13.69
C THR A 29 30.80 12.88 12.37
N PHE A 30 29.78 12.00 12.43
CA PHE A 30 29.13 11.51 11.21
C PHE A 30 28.40 12.64 10.46
N PRO A 31 28.70 12.87 9.19
CA PRO A 31 28.16 14.00 8.42
C PRO A 31 26.74 13.70 7.88
N PHE A 32 25.73 13.76 8.75
CA PHE A 32 24.34 13.49 8.39
C PHE A 32 23.81 14.38 7.25
N ASP A 33 24.28 15.63 7.16
CA ASP A 33 23.87 16.52 6.05
C ASP A 33 24.36 16.03 4.68
N ARG A 34 25.58 15.45 4.61
CA ARG A 34 26.06 14.86 3.35
C ARG A 34 25.27 13.61 2.99
N LEU A 35 24.95 12.78 3.99
CA LEU A 35 24.12 11.59 3.77
C LEU A 35 22.73 11.99 3.28
N ARG A 36 22.10 13.01 3.88
CA ARG A 36 20.83 13.57 3.47
C ARG A 36 20.87 14.00 2.00
N ALA A 37 21.84 14.84 1.65
CA ALA A 37 21.97 15.32 0.26
C ALA A 37 22.16 14.19 -0.74
N ARG A 38 22.93 13.15 -0.35
CA ARG A 38 23.15 11.97 -1.21
C ARG A 38 21.88 11.16 -1.40
N ILE A 39 21.14 10.84 -0.33
CA ILE A 39 19.86 10.11 -0.41
C ILE A 39 18.87 10.87 -1.31
N GLN A 40 18.71 12.18 -1.10
CA GLN A 40 17.83 13.00 -1.93
C GLN A 40 18.27 12.97 -3.40
N SER A 41 19.55 13.14 -3.68
CA SER A 41 20.08 13.13 -5.04
C SER A 41 19.90 11.78 -5.73
N GLU A 42 20.22 10.67 -5.06
CA GLU A 42 20.08 9.31 -5.62
C GLU A 42 18.60 8.96 -5.86
N PHE A 43 17.71 9.29 -4.90
CA PHE A 43 16.28 9.07 -5.08
C PHE A 43 15.75 9.87 -6.29
N ASN A 44 16.02 11.18 -6.32
CA ASN A 44 15.52 12.05 -7.38
C ASN A 44 16.08 11.66 -8.76
N ALA A 45 17.34 11.21 -8.82
CA ALA A 45 17.95 10.70 -10.05
C ALA A 45 17.38 9.35 -10.52
N SER A 46 16.86 8.53 -9.60
CA SER A 46 16.26 7.23 -9.93
C SER A 46 14.85 7.34 -10.51
N GLN A 47 14.20 8.51 -10.39
CA GLN A 47 12.85 8.74 -10.87
C GLN A 47 12.83 9.00 -12.37
N THR A 48 12.47 7.99 -13.18
CA THR A 48 12.49 8.05 -14.66
C THR A 48 11.10 8.06 -15.31
N GLY A 49 10.03 8.13 -14.51
CA GLY A 49 8.64 8.11 -15.00
C GLY A 49 8.14 9.45 -15.54
N PRO A 50 6.95 9.49 -16.16
CA PRO A 50 6.33 10.72 -16.66
C PRO A 50 5.95 11.72 -15.55
N ASN A 51 5.79 11.25 -14.32
CA ASN A 51 5.50 12.06 -13.12
C ASN A 51 6.55 11.76 -12.04
N PRO A 52 7.79 12.27 -12.18
CA PRO A 52 8.86 11.96 -11.24
C PRO A 52 8.55 12.55 -9.86
N LEU A 53 8.60 11.71 -8.84
CA LEU A 53 8.48 12.15 -7.45
C LEU A 53 9.78 12.82 -7.01
N THR A 54 9.68 13.91 -6.29
CA THR A 54 10.83 14.57 -5.67
C THR A 54 10.82 14.32 -4.18
N LEU A 55 11.90 13.74 -3.65
CA LEU A 55 12.10 13.53 -2.22
C LEU A 55 12.77 14.75 -1.61
N HIS A 56 12.18 15.27 -0.56
CA HIS A 56 12.77 16.27 0.31
C HIS A 56 12.82 15.72 1.74
N LEU A 57 14.03 15.67 2.33
CA LEU A 57 14.24 15.29 3.72
C LEU A 57 14.49 16.55 4.55
N GLY A 58 13.72 16.78 5.59
CA GLY A 58 13.88 17.93 6.49
C GLY A 58 15.14 17.77 7.33
N HIS A 59 15.10 16.97 8.35
CA HIS A 59 16.22 16.72 9.25
C HIS A 59 16.63 15.26 9.25
N LEU A 60 17.94 14.99 9.16
CA LEU A 60 18.49 13.65 9.27
C LEU A 60 19.36 13.57 10.53
N SER A 61 19.06 12.63 11.38
CA SER A 61 19.75 12.43 12.66
C SER A 61 20.10 10.97 12.90
N SER A 62 20.90 10.72 13.92
CA SER A 62 21.15 9.36 14.37
C SER A 62 19.93 8.77 15.06
N TYR A 63 19.70 7.50 14.83
CA TYR A 63 18.72 6.70 15.56
C TYR A 63 19.43 5.56 16.28
N TRP A 64 19.51 5.64 17.61
CA TRP A 64 20.37 4.77 18.40
C TRP A 64 21.83 4.79 17.90
N LEU A 65 22.60 3.72 18.15
CA LEU A 65 24.01 3.61 17.76
C LEU A 65 24.22 3.19 16.29
N SER A 66 23.20 2.70 15.59
CA SER A 66 23.36 2.04 14.29
C SER A 66 22.24 2.34 13.32
N GLY A 67 21.44 3.33 13.60
CA GLY A 67 20.32 3.72 12.78
C GLY A 67 20.36 5.19 12.37
N VAL A 68 19.45 5.52 11.47
CA VAL A 68 19.22 6.87 10.97
C VAL A 68 17.73 7.17 11.10
N ARG A 69 17.43 8.39 11.50
CA ARG A 69 16.07 8.94 11.56
C ARG A 69 15.99 10.17 10.67
N ALA A 70 14.98 10.21 9.84
CA ALA A 70 14.62 11.38 9.05
C ALA A 70 13.28 11.91 9.55
N ASP A 71 13.24 13.19 9.87
CA ASP A 71 12.01 13.90 10.25
C ASP A 71 11.60 14.83 9.11
N ASP A 72 10.29 15.11 8.98
CA ASP A 72 9.71 15.96 7.93
C ASP A 72 10.12 15.51 6.52
N VAL A 73 9.70 14.32 6.15
CA VAL A 73 9.95 13.75 4.83
C VAL A 73 8.81 14.10 3.89
N ASP A 74 9.07 14.94 2.89
CA ASP A 74 8.09 15.33 1.89
C ASP A 74 8.37 14.62 0.56
N LEU A 75 7.37 13.89 0.05
CA LEU A 75 7.32 13.38 -1.32
C LEU A 75 6.44 14.32 -2.16
N ILE A 76 7.06 14.99 -3.10
CA ILE A 76 6.42 16.02 -3.93
C ILE A 76 6.14 15.42 -5.31
N SER A 77 4.86 15.36 -5.69
CA SER A 77 4.44 15.00 -7.04
C SER A 77 4.28 16.25 -7.90
N PRO A 78 4.79 16.27 -9.14
CA PRO A 78 4.52 17.37 -10.06
C PRO A 78 3.02 17.49 -10.30
N PRO A 79 2.52 18.69 -10.63
CA PRO A 79 1.11 18.90 -10.95
C PRO A 79 0.73 18.03 -12.15
N SER A 80 -0.26 17.18 -12.00
CA SER A 80 -0.82 16.41 -13.12
C SER A 80 -1.40 17.40 -14.15
N ALA A 81 -1.00 17.27 -15.41
CA ALA A 81 -1.62 18.02 -16.51
C ALA A 81 -3.08 17.54 -16.66
N THR A 82 -4.00 18.21 -15.99
CA THR A 82 -5.43 18.03 -16.24
C THR A 82 -5.72 18.54 -17.64
N THR A 83 -6.14 17.66 -18.52
CA THR A 83 -6.71 17.95 -19.86
C THR A 83 -8.10 18.61 -19.68
N SER A 84 -8.12 19.79 -19.07
CA SER A 84 -9.35 20.62 -18.99
C SER A 84 -9.12 21.84 -19.82
N GLU A 85 -9.99 22.08 -20.79
CA GLU A 85 -9.98 23.23 -21.72
C GLU A 85 -10.29 24.60 -21.07
N GLU A 86 -10.31 24.70 -19.74
CA GLU A 86 -10.39 26.00 -19.06
C GLU A 86 -8.98 26.49 -18.71
N PRO A 87 -8.71 27.82 -18.77
CA PRO A 87 -7.42 28.39 -18.39
C PRO A 87 -7.16 28.13 -16.90
N ALA A 88 -6.51 27.00 -16.64
CA ALA A 88 -6.31 26.49 -15.32
C ALA A 88 -5.38 27.38 -14.51
N LYS A 89 -5.81 27.73 -13.29
CA LYS A 89 -4.88 28.15 -12.23
C LYS A 89 -3.73 27.14 -12.18
N PRO A 90 -2.46 27.58 -12.03
CA PRO A 90 -1.33 26.68 -11.96
C PRO A 90 -1.61 25.62 -10.88
N ALA A 91 -1.73 24.38 -11.31
CA ALA A 91 -1.99 23.26 -10.40
C ALA A 91 -0.84 23.20 -9.39
N LYS A 92 -1.17 23.25 -8.11
CA LYS A 92 -0.18 23.18 -7.04
C LYS A 92 0.42 21.78 -6.98
N PRO A 93 1.73 21.64 -6.75
CA PRO A 93 2.32 20.34 -6.51
C PRO A 93 1.65 19.69 -5.30
N LYS A 94 1.40 18.40 -5.39
CA LYS A 94 0.87 17.62 -4.27
C LYS A 94 2.03 17.16 -3.40
N VAL A 95 1.93 17.44 -2.12
CA VAL A 95 2.94 17.06 -1.12
C VAL A 95 2.36 15.97 -0.25
N MET A 96 3.02 14.83 -0.21
CA MET A 96 2.76 13.74 0.72
C MET A 96 3.79 13.83 1.84
N ARG A 97 3.32 14.15 3.04
CA ARG A 97 4.17 14.31 4.22
C ARG A 97 4.19 13.04 5.05
N ILE A 98 5.39 12.60 5.39
CA ILE A 98 5.69 11.54 6.34
C ILE A 98 6.40 12.22 7.51
N ASP A 99 5.86 12.09 8.72
CA ASP A 99 6.35 12.82 9.88
C ASP A 99 7.75 12.33 10.27
N THR A 100 7.93 11.02 10.33
CA THR A 100 9.21 10.41 10.70
C THR A 100 9.44 9.12 9.92
N ILE A 101 10.67 8.88 9.52
CA ILE A 101 11.14 7.57 9.03
C ILE A 101 12.40 7.20 9.82
N HIS A 102 12.50 5.98 10.30
CA HIS A 102 13.71 5.49 10.93
C HIS A 102 14.10 4.11 10.42
N VAL A 103 15.39 3.88 10.32
CA VAL A 103 15.99 2.60 9.91
C VAL A 103 17.16 2.27 10.84
N ARG A 104 17.25 1.04 11.28
CA ARG A 104 18.29 0.58 12.20
C ARG A 104 18.81 -0.79 11.82
N VAL A 105 20.14 -0.96 11.88
CA VAL A 105 20.82 -2.24 11.71
C VAL A 105 21.18 -2.82 13.09
N SER A 106 20.89 -4.09 13.34
CA SER A 106 21.24 -4.75 14.60
C SER A 106 22.73 -5.16 14.60
N LEU A 107 23.59 -4.33 15.24
CA LEU A 107 25.04 -4.57 15.27
C LEU A 107 25.42 -5.91 15.93
N LEU A 108 24.69 -6.34 16.97
CA LEU A 108 24.98 -7.62 17.63
C LEU A 108 24.74 -8.79 16.67
N ARG A 109 23.62 -8.79 15.93
CA ARG A 109 23.34 -9.84 14.95
C ARG A 109 24.34 -9.82 13.80
N LEU A 110 24.74 -8.62 13.37
CA LEU A 110 25.76 -8.46 12.33
C LEU A 110 27.11 -9.03 12.77
N LEU A 111 27.50 -8.86 14.05
CA LEU A 111 28.71 -9.45 14.61
C LEU A 111 28.71 -10.99 14.56
N PHE A 112 27.52 -11.62 14.65
CA PHE A 112 27.35 -13.07 14.50
C PHE A 112 27.07 -13.51 13.05
N GLY A 113 27.25 -12.59 12.07
CA GLY A 113 27.12 -12.89 10.65
C GLY A 113 25.67 -12.93 10.12
N THR A 114 24.68 -12.48 10.92
CA THR A 114 23.29 -12.38 10.49
C THR A 114 22.88 -10.93 10.30
N MET A 115 22.35 -10.59 9.13
CA MET A 115 21.84 -9.26 8.86
C MET A 115 20.40 -9.13 9.41
N HIS A 116 20.16 -8.06 10.19
CA HIS A 116 18.82 -7.70 10.65
C HIS A 116 18.68 -6.19 10.62
N VAL A 117 17.73 -5.72 9.83
CA VAL A 117 17.41 -4.30 9.66
C VAL A 117 15.95 -4.10 10.06
N SER A 118 15.71 -3.26 11.04
CA SER A 118 14.38 -2.79 11.42
C SER A 118 14.13 -1.40 10.85
N PHE A 119 12.90 -1.12 10.48
CA PHE A 119 12.47 0.17 9.98
C PHE A 119 11.10 0.54 10.55
N GLY A 120 10.79 1.81 10.54
CA GLY A 120 9.48 2.32 10.89
C GLY A 120 9.26 3.71 10.31
N ALA A 121 7.99 4.08 10.20
CA ALA A 121 7.56 5.39 9.72
C ALA A 121 6.26 5.80 10.42
N ASP A 122 6.23 7.03 10.91
CA ASP A 122 5.03 7.70 11.36
C ASP A 122 4.47 8.53 10.21
N ALA A 123 3.31 8.19 9.71
CA ALA A 123 2.71 8.86 8.56
C ALA A 123 1.18 8.85 8.63
N PHE A 124 0.56 9.92 8.17
CA PHE A 124 -0.91 10.01 8.00
C PHE A 124 -1.71 9.73 9.27
N GLY A 125 -1.11 9.92 10.45
CA GLY A 125 -1.73 9.65 11.75
C GLY A 125 -1.69 8.19 12.19
N GLY A 126 -0.96 7.34 11.49
CA GLY A 126 -0.70 5.94 11.82
C GLY A 126 0.78 5.61 11.81
N GLU A 127 1.10 4.34 12.05
CA GLU A 127 2.46 3.83 12.10
C GLU A 127 2.63 2.65 11.14
N VAL A 128 3.78 2.60 10.49
CA VAL A 128 4.27 1.44 9.74
C VAL A 128 5.57 1.01 10.36
N SER A 129 5.66 -0.22 10.82
CA SER A 129 6.89 -0.78 11.37
C SER A 129 7.20 -2.13 10.75
N GLY A 130 8.46 -2.55 10.80
CA GLY A 130 8.83 -3.84 10.23
C GLY A 130 10.31 -4.14 10.34
N PHE A 131 10.66 -5.30 9.82
CA PHE A 131 12.07 -5.69 9.73
C PHE A 131 12.33 -6.60 8.54
N THR A 132 13.59 -6.65 8.14
CA THR A 132 14.13 -7.68 7.26
C THR A 132 15.32 -8.35 7.95
N SER A 133 15.39 -9.67 7.90
CA SER A 133 16.46 -10.45 8.52
C SER A 133 16.83 -11.67 7.69
N ASP A 134 18.08 -12.09 7.78
CA ASP A 134 18.49 -13.38 7.26
C ASP A 134 17.77 -14.49 8.05
N ALA A 135 17.26 -15.50 7.35
CA ALA A 135 16.55 -16.66 7.90
C ALA A 135 16.93 -17.92 7.12
N ASP A 136 16.65 -19.09 7.72
CA ASP A 136 16.82 -20.36 7.02
C ASP A 136 15.94 -20.39 5.77
N GLY A 137 16.55 -20.61 4.62
CA GLY A 137 15.86 -20.63 3.33
C GLY A 137 15.77 -19.29 2.61
N GLY A 138 16.26 -18.17 3.18
CA GLY A 138 16.24 -16.90 2.48
C GLY A 138 16.26 -15.67 3.41
N ARG A 139 15.50 -14.65 3.04
CA ARG A 139 15.35 -13.42 3.82
C ARG A 139 13.92 -13.26 4.28
N LYS A 140 13.73 -13.15 5.60
CA LYS A 140 12.43 -12.81 6.18
C LYS A 140 12.18 -11.31 6.04
N PHE A 141 10.98 -10.95 5.63
CA PHE A 141 10.47 -9.59 5.55
C PHE A 141 9.12 -9.54 6.28
N GLU A 142 8.97 -8.62 7.21
CA GLU A 142 7.76 -8.49 8.01
C GLU A 142 7.41 -7.00 8.16
N VAL A 143 6.13 -6.66 7.99
CA VAL A 143 5.61 -5.30 8.11
C VAL A 143 4.30 -5.33 8.87
N ASP A 144 4.20 -4.48 9.86
CA ASP A 144 2.99 -4.16 10.60
C ASP A 144 2.55 -2.74 10.25
N ILE A 145 1.26 -2.56 10.02
CA ILE A 145 0.63 -1.28 9.68
C ILE A 145 -0.46 -1.03 10.70
N GLU A 146 -0.44 0.13 11.34
CA GLU A 146 -1.42 0.52 12.34
C GLU A 146 -2.04 1.88 11.97
N ASP A 147 -3.37 1.89 11.80
CA ASP A 147 -4.24 3.05 11.62
C ASP A 147 -3.77 4.10 10.59
N LEU A 148 -3.17 3.66 9.49
CA LEU A 148 -2.68 4.55 8.43
C LEU A 148 -3.85 5.27 7.73
N GLY A 149 -4.00 6.58 7.95
CA GLY A 149 -5.11 7.39 7.44
C GLY A 149 -5.06 7.62 5.93
N LEU A 150 -5.96 6.99 5.18
CA LEU A 150 -5.98 7.00 3.72
C LEU A 150 -6.33 8.38 3.14
N ALA A 151 -7.14 9.17 3.84
CA ALA A 151 -7.52 10.51 3.41
C ALA A 151 -6.33 11.48 3.29
N ASN A 152 -5.27 11.21 4.05
CA ASN A 152 -4.06 12.02 4.10
C ASN A 152 -2.98 11.54 3.11
N ALA A 153 -3.29 10.52 2.30
CA ALA A 153 -2.39 9.94 1.30
C ALA A 153 -2.81 10.35 -0.13
N PRO A 154 -2.49 11.57 -0.60
CA PRO A 154 -3.00 12.11 -1.87
C PRO A 154 -2.59 11.30 -3.09
N LEU A 155 -1.45 10.60 -3.04
CA LEU A 155 -0.99 9.74 -4.13
C LEU A 155 -1.91 8.54 -4.34
N LEU A 156 -2.52 7.98 -3.28
CA LEU A 156 -3.50 6.89 -3.40
C LEU A 156 -4.77 7.36 -4.09
N ALA A 157 -5.25 8.57 -3.75
CA ALA A 157 -6.39 9.18 -4.40
C ALA A 157 -6.15 9.39 -5.90
N ASP A 158 -4.93 9.78 -6.29
CA ASP A 158 -4.54 9.97 -7.69
C ASP A 158 -4.47 8.65 -8.45
N MET A 159 -3.91 7.60 -7.85
CA MET A 159 -3.84 6.26 -8.45
C MET A 159 -5.23 5.68 -8.72
N LEU A 160 -6.18 5.94 -7.82
CA LEU A 160 -7.56 5.45 -7.94
C LEU A 160 -8.47 6.39 -8.75
N GLY A 161 -8.01 7.62 -9.01
CA GLY A 161 -8.80 8.64 -9.71
C GLY A 161 -9.98 9.20 -8.92
N LEU A 162 -10.03 8.94 -7.60
CA LEU A 162 -11.07 9.44 -6.70
C LEU A 162 -10.54 9.56 -5.25
N PRO A 163 -11.08 10.51 -4.47
CA PRO A 163 -10.72 10.64 -3.08
C PRO A 163 -11.21 9.43 -2.29
N ILE A 164 -10.33 8.94 -1.40
CA ILE A 164 -10.61 7.84 -0.48
C ILE A 164 -10.43 8.30 0.95
N GLY A 165 -11.19 7.70 1.86
CA GLY A 165 -11.08 7.91 3.29
C GLY A 165 -11.16 6.59 4.04
N GLY A 166 -10.79 6.60 5.31
CA GLY A 166 -10.70 5.43 6.16
C GLY A 166 -9.29 5.24 6.69
N ALA A 167 -9.04 4.15 7.38
CA ALA A 167 -7.73 3.77 7.90
C ALA A 167 -7.33 2.38 7.43
N LEU A 168 -6.02 2.19 7.22
CA LEU A 168 -5.42 0.90 6.85
C LEU A 168 -4.62 0.36 8.02
N GLY A 169 -4.90 -0.86 8.42
CA GLY A 169 -4.08 -1.65 9.33
C GLY A 169 -3.84 -3.05 8.79
N GLY A 170 -2.87 -3.77 9.36
CA GLY A 170 -2.65 -5.15 9.00
C GLY A 170 -1.21 -5.60 9.11
N HIS A 171 -0.98 -6.82 8.65
CA HIS A 171 0.29 -7.51 8.76
C HIS A 171 0.66 -8.18 7.43
N VAL A 172 1.93 -8.06 7.07
CA VAL A 172 2.52 -8.69 5.88
C VAL A 172 3.77 -9.44 6.30
N GLU A 173 3.83 -10.73 6.00
CA GLU A 173 5.00 -11.56 6.27
C GLU A 173 5.39 -12.31 5.00
N PHE A 174 6.66 -12.20 4.62
CA PHE A 174 7.25 -12.95 3.51
C PHE A 174 8.58 -13.59 3.90
N LEU A 175 8.79 -14.81 3.46
CA LEU A 175 10.09 -15.43 3.28
C LEU A 175 10.48 -15.25 1.81
N LEU A 176 11.64 -14.68 1.55
CA LEU A 176 12.16 -14.38 0.22
C LEU A 176 13.35 -15.29 -0.08
N PRO A 177 13.16 -16.48 -0.69
CA PRO A 177 14.26 -17.32 -1.12
C PRO A 177 15.20 -16.56 -2.05
N GLU A 178 16.51 -16.67 -1.83
CA GLU A 178 17.54 -15.89 -2.54
C GLU A 178 17.35 -14.36 -2.46
N GLY A 179 16.54 -13.85 -1.53
CA GLY A 179 16.18 -12.44 -1.43
C GLY A 179 15.28 -11.94 -2.56
N LYS A 180 14.62 -12.83 -3.30
CA LYS A 180 13.82 -12.51 -4.49
C LYS A 180 12.32 -12.50 -4.18
N LEU A 181 11.64 -11.41 -4.51
CA LEU A 181 10.18 -11.29 -4.37
C LEU A 181 9.44 -12.25 -5.33
N SER A 182 10.02 -12.54 -6.48
CA SER A 182 9.48 -13.50 -7.47
C SER A 182 9.42 -14.95 -6.98
N LYS A 183 10.02 -15.24 -5.82
CA LYS A 183 9.99 -16.54 -5.14
C LYS A 183 9.34 -16.47 -3.77
N ALA A 184 8.70 -15.35 -3.43
CA ALA A 184 8.15 -15.09 -2.10
C ALA A 184 7.17 -16.19 -1.65
N GLU A 185 7.26 -16.53 -0.37
CA GLU A 185 6.32 -17.36 0.36
C GLU A 185 5.85 -16.59 1.59
N GLY A 186 4.54 -16.61 1.90
CA GLY A 186 4.07 -15.86 3.07
C GLY A 186 2.60 -15.48 3.01
N LYS A 187 2.24 -14.47 3.79
CA LYS A 187 0.84 -14.07 3.99
C LYS A 187 0.72 -12.54 4.02
N VAL A 188 -0.42 -12.09 3.57
CA VAL A 188 -0.88 -10.70 3.64
C VAL A 188 -2.25 -10.71 4.33
N ASP A 189 -2.40 -9.95 5.40
CA ASP A 189 -3.67 -9.73 6.10
C ASP A 189 -3.83 -8.22 6.31
N LEU A 190 -4.63 -7.57 5.47
CA LEU A 190 -4.88 -6.14 5.52
C LEU A 190 -6.35 -5.88 5.81
N LYS A 191 -6.61 -4.90 6.67
CA LYS A 191 -7.93 -4.43 7.03
C LYS A 191 -8.02 -2.93 6.79
N PHE A 192 -8.98 -2.54 6.00
CA PHE A 192 -9.35 -1.14 5.80
C PHE A 192 -10.59 -0.86 6.65
N SER A 193 -10.47 0.05 7.60
CA SER A 193 -11.56 0.41 8.51
C SER A 193 -12.23 1.70 8.05
N GLY A 194 -13.57 1.69 8.03
CA GLY A 194 -14.35 2.86 7.65
C GLY A 194 -14.05 3.38 6.24
N LEU A 195 -13.74 2.48 5.30
CA LEU A 195 -13.40 2.84 3.93
C LEU A 195 -14.54 3.61 3.26
N SER A 196 -14.22 4.72 2.65
CA SER A 196 -15.17 5.52 1.86
C SER A 196 -14.50 6.01 0.56
N ALA A 197 -15.29 6.19 -0.49
CA ALA A 197 -14.83 6.62 -1.80
C ALA A 197 -15.73 7.70 -2.38
N GLY A 198 -15.12 8.66 -3.11
CA GLY A 198 -15.85 9.77 -3.72
C GLY A 198 -16.11 10.95 -2.77
N ASP A 199 -16.42 12.10 -3.37
CA ASP A 199 -16.72 13.36 -2.67
C ASP A 199 -17.91 14.12 -3.28
N GLY A 200 -18.57 13.53 -4.27
CA GLY A 200 -19.66 14.16 -5.04
C GLY A 200 -19.21 15.25 -6.00
N LYS A 201 -17.91 15.49 -6.14
CA LYS A 201 -17.34 16.56 -7.00
C LYS A 201 -16.38 16.02 -8.05
N THR A 202 -15.51 15.10 -7.65
CA THR A 202 -14.52 14.48 -8.53
C THR A 202 -15.20 13.53 -9.51
N LYS A 203 -15.01 13.79 -10.82
CA LYS A 203 -15.60 12.96 -11.89
C LYS A 203 -14.75 11.70 -12.08
N VAL A 204 -15.36 10.54 -11.91
CA VAL A 204 -14.76 9.24 -12.24
C VAL A 204 -14.79 9.05 -13.74
N LEU A 205 -13.67 8.70 -14.36
CA LEU A 205 -13.52 8.53 -15.82
C LEU A 205 -14.00 9.75 -16.63
N ASN A 206 -13.91 10.96 -16.09
CA ASN A 206 -14.40 12.21 -16.68
C ASN A 206 -15.92 12.23 -17.01
N ALA A 207 -16.68 11.27 -16.52
CA ALA A 207 -18.08 11.11 -16.87
C ALA A 207 -19.04 11.48 -15.72
N ILE A 208 -18.87 10.90 -14.55
CA ILE A 208 -19.84 10.98 -13.45
C ILE A 208 -19.16 11.39 -12.16
N ALA A 209 -19.67 12.43 -11.48
CA ALA A 209 -19.28 12.74 -10.12
C ALA A 209 -19.91 11.69 -9.17
N LEU A 210 -19.08 10.86 -8.53
CA LEU A 210 -19.55 9.84 -7.62
C LEU A 210 -19.81 10.47 -6.24
N PRO A 211 -21.07 10.41 -5.73
CA PRO A 211 -21.35 10.80 -4.35
C PRO A 211 -20.48 9.99 -3.38
N LYS A 212 -20.27 10.52 -2.18
CA LYS A 212 -19.54 9.78 -1.16
C LYS A 212 -20.24 8.46 -0.83
N VAL A 213 -19.53 7.35 -1.06
CA VAL A 213 -19.96 5.97 -0.83
C VAL A 213 -19.26 5.43 0.41
N GLU A 214 -20.01 4.93 1.39
CA GLU A 214 -19.48 4.25 2.56
C GLU A 214 -19.32 2.75 2.25
N VAL A 215 -18.07 2.36 1.93
CA VAL A 215 -17.71 0.96 1.65
C VAL A 215 -17.62 0.14 2.95
N GLY A 216 -17.39 0.81 4.09
CA GLY A 216 -17.26 0.16 5.39
C GLY A 216 -15.92 -0.51 5.61
N ASP A 217 -15.91 -1.62 6.33
CA ASP A 217 -14.68 -2.38 6.60
C ASP A 217 -14.40 -3.35 5.45
N LEU A 218 -13.22 -3.21 4.84
CA LEU A 218 -12.75 -4.12 3.79
C LEU A 218 -11.62 -4.98 4.33
N THR A 219 -11.72 -6.28 4.10
CA THR A 219 -10.69 -7.26 4.47
C THR A 219 -10.04 -7.81 3.20
N LEU A 220 -8.70 -7.80 3.17
CA LEU A 220 -7.87 -8.43 2.16
C LEU A 220 -6.95 -9.47 2.82
N LYS A 221 -7.14 -10.75 2.47
CA LYS A 221 -6.22 -11.82 2.86
C LYS A 221 -5.69 -12.49 1.60
N ALA A 222 -4.37 -12.72 1.59
CA ALA A 222 -3.73 -13.40 0.49
C ALA A 222 -2.56 -14.25 0.97
N THR A 223 -2.31 -15.35 0.24
CA THR A 223 -1.22 -16.28 0.51
C THR A 223 -0.28 -16.33 -0.68
N ALA A 224 1.01 -16.16 -0.43
CA ALA A 224 2.06 -16.26 -1.43
C ALA A 224 2.70 -17.65 -1.42
N THR A 225 2.85 -18.25 -2.59
CA THR A 225 3.57 -19.51 -2.79
C THR A 225 4.37 -19.42 -4.08
N ALA A 226 5.68 -19.57 -3.99
CA ALA A 226 6.61 -19.49 -5.13
C ALA A 226 6.39 -18.25 -6.02
N GLY A 227 6.19 -17.09 -5.38
CA GLY A 227 5.96 -15.81 -6.05
C GLY A 227 4.56 -15.61 -6.65
N GLY A 228 3.67 -16.57 -6.48
CA GLY A 228 2.25 -16.44 -6.80
C GLY A 228 1.45 -16.03 -5.57
N LEU A 229 0.99 -14.80 -5.46
CA LEU A 229 0.14 -14.31 -4.38
C LEU A 229 -1.31 -14.55 -4.76
N LYS A 230 -1.96 -15.53 -4.13
CA LYS A 230 -3.38 -15.83 -4.29
C LYS A 230 -4.21 -15.01 -3.30
N VAL A 231 -5.23 -14.34 -3.77
CA VAL A 231 -6.19 -13.65 -2.91
C VAL A 231 -7.18 -14.68 -2.36
N ASP A 232 -7.13 -14.90 -1.04
CA ASP A 232 -8.02 -15.84 -0.34
C ASP A 232 -9.33 -15.17 0.06
N GLN A 233 -9.26 -13.88 0.41
CA GLN A 233 -10.42 -13.07 0.74
C GLN A 233 -10.19 -11.62 0.30
N LEU A 234 -11.15 -11.06 -0.42
CA LEU A 234 -11.28 -9.62 -0.66
C LEU A 234 -12.76 -9.31 -0.55
N SER A 235 -13.18 -8.72 0.54
CA SER A 235 -14.60 -8.45 0.77
C SER A 235 -14.84 -7.24 1.65
N ALA A 236 -15.89 -6.49 1.33
CA ALA A 236 -16.47 -5.48 2.18
C ALA A 236 -17.99 -5.57 2.10
N ALA A 237 -18.65 -5.41 3.25
CA ALA A 237 -20.10 -5.30 3.37
C ALA A 237 -20.40 -3.99 4.07
N GLY A 238 -20.52 -2.93 3.30
CA GLY A 238 -20.74 -1.58 3.80
C GLY A 238 -22.20 -1.18 3.83
N LYS A 239 -22.45 0.03 4.33
CA LYS A 239 -23.80 0.58 4.35
C LYS A 239 -24.32 0.90 2.95
N ASP A 240 -23.41 1.32 2.05
CA ASP A 240 -23.75 1.83 0.73
C ASP A 240 -23.32 0.88 -0.39
N LEU A 241 -22.32 0.02 -0.14
CA LEU A 241 -21.73 -0.83 -1.17
C LEU A 241 -21.30 -2.19 -0.60
N ASP A 242 -21.63 -3.25 -1.31
CA ASP A 242 -21.02 -4.58 -1.13
C ASP A 242 -19.95 -4.78 -2.19
N LEU A 243 -18.74 -5.19 -1.76
CA LEU A 243 -17.60 -5.45 -2.63
C LEU A 243 -17.07 -6.85 -2.37
N GLN A 244 -16.74 -7.56 -3.43
CA GLN A 244 -16.10 -8.88 -3.37
C GLN A 244 -15.08 -8.98 -4.49
N GLY A 245 -14.01 -9.72 -4.23
CA GLY A 245 -12.98 -9.96 -5.24
C GLY A 245 -12.25 -11.27 -5.00
N ASP A 246 -11.65 -11.76 -6.07
CA ASP A 246 -10.78 -12.93 -6.10
C ASP A 246 -9.74 -12.76 -7.18
N GLY A 247 -8.71 -13.60 -7.15
CA GLY A 247 -7.68 -13.59 -8.17
C GLY A 247 -6.30 -13.88 -7.63
N SER A 248 -5.31 -13.48 -8.41
CA SER A 248 -3.90 -13.67 -8.03
C SER A 248 -3.01 -12.57 -8.57
N VAL A 249 -1.86 -12.42 -7.93
CA VAL A 249 -0.80 -11.53 -8.37
C VAL A 249 0.47 -12.36 -8.56
N ARG A 250 1.10 -12.28 -9.73
CA ARG A 250 2.41 -12.84 -9.96
C ARG A 250 3.47 -11.82 -9.57
N LEU A 251 4.08 -12.04 -8.41
CA LEU A 251 5.13 -11.16 -7.88
C LEU A 251 6.37 -11.20 -8.78
N ARG A 252 6.99 -10.04 -8.96
CA ARG A 252 8.26 -9.82 -9.66
C ARG A 252 9.26 -9.19 -8.71
N ASP A 253 10.55 -9.31 -8.99
CA ASP A 253 11.60 -8.72 -8.15
C ASP A 253 11.49 -7.20 -8.10
N THR A 254 11.01 -6.57 -9.17
CA THR A 254 10.56 -5.20 -9.20
C THR A 254 9.05 -5.18 -8.97
N PHE A 255 8.60 -4.73 -7.83
CA PHE A 255 7.19 -4.85 -7.36
C PHE A 255 6.18 -4.24 -8.32
N ASP A 256 6.47 -3.06 -8.89
CA ASP A 256 5.63 -2.35 -9.85
C ASP A 256 5.37 -3.14 -11.15
N GLN A 257 6.28 -4.08 -11.49
CA GLN A 257 6.14 -4.99 -12.64
C GLN A 257 5.40 -6.30 -12.29
N SER A 258 4.96 -6.46 -11.04
CA SER A 258 4.14 -7.62 -10.66
C SER A 258 2.82 -7.60 -11.42
N VAL A 259 2.40 -8.77 -11.90
CA VAL A 259 1.26 -8.91 -12.82
C VAL A 259 -0.01 -9.25 -12.05
N LEU A 260 -1.04 -8.44 -12.25
CA LEU A 260 -2.36 -8.59 -11.70
C LEU A 260 -3.24 -9.48 -12.58
N SER A 261 -4.01 -10.37 -11.96
CA SER A 261 -5.09 -11.13 -12.58
C SER A 261 -6.21 -11.28 -11.56
N MET A 262 -7.02 -10.23 -11.42
CA MET A 262 -8.02 -10.08 -10.38
C MET A 262 -9.41 -9.94 -10.99
N ASN A 263 -10.42 -10.45 -10.28
CA ASN A 263 -11.81 -10.14 -10.54
C ASN A 263 -12.35 -9.36 -9.35
N ALA A 264 -13.06 -8.30 -9.60
CA ALA A 264 -13.75 -7.52 -8.59
C ALA A 264 -15.21 -7.35 -8.98
N ARG A 265 -16.12 -7.45 -8.04
CA ARG A 265 -17.53 -7.16 -8.24
C ARG A 265 -18.06 -6.33 -7.09
N PHE A 266 -18.91 -5.39 -7.40
CA PHE A 266 -19.56 -4.56 -6.41
C PHE A 266 -21.03 -4.32 -6.73
N LYS A 267 -21.81 -4.04 -5.70
CA LYS A 267 -23.22 -3.71 -5.78
C LYS A 267 -23.54 -2.58 -4.84
N PHE A 268 -24.22 -1.55 -5.34
CA PHE A 268 -24.75 -0.50 -4.49
C PHE A 268 -26.01 -0.97 -3.79
N ASN A 269 -26.10 -0.68 -2.49
CA ASN A 269 -27.26 -1.05 -1.67
C ASN A 269 -28.43 -0.09 -1.93
N GLU A 270 -29.67 -0.58 -1.79
CA GLU A 270 -30.88 0.22 -2.02
C GLU A 270 -30.92 1.50 -1.19
N ARG A 271 -30.38 1.46 0.02
CA ARG A 271 -30.24 2.63 0.89
C ARG A 271 -29.44 3.75 0.22
N PHE A 272 -28.36 3.41 -0.48
CA PHE A 272 -27.52 4.38 -1.17
C PHE A 272 -28.17 4.88 -2.46
N THR A 273 -28.69 3.97 -3.26
CA THR A 273 -29.31 4.34 -4.55
C THR A 273 -30.53 5.24 -4.40
N ASN A 274 -31.20 5.18 -3.24
CA ASN A 274 -32.39 5.99 -2.91
C ASN A 274 -32.12 7.13 -1.94
N LYS A 275 -30.86 7.42 -1.61
CA LYS A 275 -30.46 8.35 -0.56
C LYS A 275 -30.92 9.79 -0.81
N ASP A 276 -30.76 10.27 -2.02
CA ASP A 276 -31.07 11.63 -2.44
C ASP A 276 -31.44 11.68 -3.93
N ASP A 277 -31.78 12.87 -4.44
CA ASP A 277 -32.15 13.06 -5.84
C ASP A 277 -31.00 12.78 -6.80
N MET A 278 -29.76 13.05 -6.38
CA MET A 278 -28.57 12.78 -7.17
C MET A 278 -28.34 11.28 -7.32
N THR A 279 -28.41 10.50 -6.24
CA THR A 279 -28.28 9.05 -6.30
C THR A 279 -29.41 8.40 -7.07
N ARG A 280 -30.68 8.88 -6.90
CA ARG A 280 -31.82 8.41 -7.70
C ARG A 280 -31.67 8.69 -9.19
N SER A 281 -31.09 9.83 -9.55
CA SER A 281 -30.81 10.14 -10.96
C SER A 281 -29.69 9.25 -11.52
N LEU A 282 -28.68 8.93 -10.72
CA LEU A 282 -27.56 8.08 -11.13
C LEU A 282 -27.97 6.61 -11.29
N PHE A 283 -28.73 6.06 -10.33
CA PHE A 283 -29.00 4.63 -10.25
C PHE A 283 -30.44 4.25 -10.65
N GLY A 284 -31.28 5.22 -10.92
CA GLY A 284 -32.69 5.04 -11.22
C GLY A 284 -33.58 5.04 -9.98
N ALA A 285 -34.73 5.68 -10.04
CA ALA A 285 -35.72 5.62 -8.97
C ALA A 285 -36.44 4.26 -8.98
N PRO A 286 -36.85 3.71 -7.82
CA PRO A 286 -37.63 2.48 -7.74
C PRO A 286 -38.94 2.61 -8.59
N GLY A 287 -39.19 1.66 -9.49
CA GLY A 287 -40.35 1.68 -10.35
C GLY A 287 -40.27 2.64 -11.54
N SER A 288 -39.17 3.36 -11.75
CA SER A 288 -38.96 4.19 -12.94
C SER A 288 -38.62 3.35 -14.15
N SER A 289 -39.24 3.67 -15.29
CA SER A 289 -38.88 3.09 -16.59
C SER A 289 -37.68 3.80 -17.24
N ALA A 290 -37.21 4.92 -16.67
CA ALA A 290 -36.06 5.65 -17.17
C ALA A 290 -34.75 4.89 -16.86
N PRO A 291 -33.84 4.75 -17.82
CA PRO A 291 -32.58 4.09 -17.59
C PRO A 291 -31.72 4.90 -16.61
N ALA A 292 -31.04 4.22 -15.67
CA ALA A 292 -30.09 4.84 -14.77
C ALA A 292 -28.91 5.47 -15.53
N LEU A 293 -28.53 6.68 -15.19
CA LEU A 293 -27.37 7.35 -15.82
C LEU A 293 -26.09 6.53 -15.69
N PHE A 294 -25.92 5.82 -14.57
CA PHE A 294 -24.78 4.94 -14.34
C PHE A 294 -24.72 3.79 -15.36
N ASP A 295 -25.88 3.23 -15.74
CA ASP A 295 -25.98 2.17 -16.74
C ASP A 295 -25.89 2.69 -18.18
N MET A 296 -25.98 4.01 -18.41
CA MET A 296 -25.80 4.60 -19.75
C MET A 296 -24.30 4.63 -20.15
N VAL A 297 -23.38 4.54 -19.20
CA VAL A 297 -21.96 4.41 -19.50
C VAL A 297 -21.71 3.00 -20.06
N PRO A 298 -21.17 2.88 -21.30
CA PRO A 298 -21.04 1.58 -21.97
C PRO A 298 -20.28 0.53 -21.14
N GLN A 299 -19.22 0.93 -20.43
CA GLN A 299 -18.45 0.03 -19.59
C GLN A 299 -19.29 -0.52 -18.43
N ASN A 300 -20.08 0.33 -17.76
CA ASN A 300 -20.93 -0.08 -16.64
C ASN A 300 -22.05 -1.01 -17.12
N LYS A 301 -22.63 -0.71 -18.28
CA LYS A 301 -23.62 -1.58 -18.90
C LYS A 301 -23.09 -2.97 -19.20
N HIS A 302 -21.87 -3.07 -19.71
CA HIS A 302 -21.20 -4.37 -19.96
C HIS A 302 -20.76 -5.07 -18.68
N ALA A 303 -20.51 -4.33 -17.59
CA ALA A 303 -20.15 -4.88 -16.29
C ALA A 303 -21.36 -5.41 -15.50
N LYS A 304 -22.58 -4.95 -15.83
CA LYS A 304 -23.81 -5.27 -15.08
C LYS A 304 -24.17 -6.74 -15.21
N ARG A 305 -24.37 -7.39 -14.09
CA ARG A 305 -24.73 -8.82 -13.97
C ARG A 305 -26.20 -8.98 -13.63
N PRO A 306 -26.79 -10.17 -13.88
CA PRO A 306 -28.20 -10.46 -13.53
C PRO A 306 -28.46 -10.39 -12.00
N ASP A 307 -27.44 -10.63 -11.16
CA ASP A 307 -27.53 -10.55 -9.68
C ASP A 307 -27.45 -9.11 -9.13
N GLY A 308 -27.39 -8.12 -10.04
CA GLY A 308 -27.31 -6.70 -9.71
C GLY A 308 -25.88 -6.21 -9.35
N PHE A 309 -24.88 -7.08 -9.39
CA PHE A 309 -23.48 -6.68 -9.25
C PHE A 309 -22.94 -6.12 -10.57
N TYR A 310 -21.92 -5.26 -10.45
CA TYR A 310 -21.06 -4.82 -11.55
C TYR A 310 -19.72 -5.54 -11.43
N GLY A 311 -19.38 -6.33 -12.44
CA GLY A 311 -18.15 -7.13 -12.45
C GLY A 311 -17.05 -6.50 -13.29
N TRP A 312 -15.83 -6.55 -12.80
CA TRP A 312 -14.65 -6.02 -13.47
C TRP A 312 -13.49 -7.00 -13.35
N ARG A 313 -12.75 -7.13 -14.42
CA ARG A 313 -11.47 -7.83 -14.43
C ARG A 313 -10.36 -6.80 -14.40
N VAL A 314 -9.42 -6.96 -13.48
CA VAL A 314 -8.24 -6.11 -13.34
C VAL A 314 -7.03 -6.93 -13.76
N ASN A 315 -6.41 -6.53 -14.86
CA ASN A 315 -5.22 -7.19 -15.42
C ASN A 315 -4.11 -6.15 -15.60
N GLY A 316 -2.91 -6.62 -16.00
CA GLY A 316 -1.76 -5.77 -16.24
C GLY A 316 -0.78 -5.76 -15.09
N THR A 317 0.05 -4.73 -14.99
CA THR A 317 1.01 -4.57 -13.92
C THR A 317 0.49 -3.60 -12.84
N PHE A 318 1.10 -3.60 -11.65
CA PHE A 318 0.76 -2.61 -10.63
C PHE A 318 0.93 -1.17 -11.11
N SER A 319 1.93 -0.91 -11.94
CA SER A 319 2.16 0.42 -12.53
C SER A 319 1.15 0.80 -13.61
N HIS A 320 0.56 -0.19 -14.30
CA HIS A 320 -0.39 0.03 -15.41
C HIS A 320 -1.54 -0.99 -15.33
N PRO A 321 -2.46 -0.85 -14.35
CA PRO A 321 -3.62 -1.73 -14.24
C PRO A 321 -4.63 -1.40 -15.34
N THR A 322 -5.20 -2.44 -15.93
CA THR A 322 -6.25 -2.34 -16.95
C THR A 322 -7.55 -2.90 -16.38
N PHE A 323 -8.61 -2.09 -16.43
CA PHE A 323 -9.94 -2.45 -15.95
C PHE A 323 -10.85 -2.82 -17.13
N VAL A 324 -11.30 -4.05 -17.17
CA VAL A 324 -12.18 -4.57 -18.24
C VAL A 324 -13.52 -4.98 -17.64
N PRO A 325 -14.64 -4.44 -18.12
CA PRO A 325 -15.96 -4.85 -17.66
C PRO A 325 -16.21 -6.33 -17.97
N SER A 326 -16.77 -7.07 -17.03
CA SER A 326 -17.00 -8.51 -17.14
C SER A 326 -18.27 -8.95 -16.44
N ALA A 327 -19.34 -9.12 -17.18
CA ALA A 327 -20.60 -9.67 -16.66
C ALA A 327 -20.49 -11.16 -16.23
N SER A 328 -19.45 -11.87 -16.72
CA SER A 328 -19.24 -13.31 -16.50
C SER A 328 -18.16 -13.65 -15.48
N ALA A 329 -17.66 -12.69 -14.68
CA ALA A 329 -16.66 -12.96 -13.66
C ALA A 329 -17.14 -14.04 -12.68
N SER A 330 -16.38 -15.14 -12.58
CA SER A 330 -16.73 -16.39 -11.92
C SER A 330 -17.22 -16.24 -10.48
N ALA A 331 -18.06 -17.19 -10.07
CA ALA A 331 -18.44 -17.38 -8.67
C ALA A 331 -17.18 -17.64 -7.84
N VAL A 332 -17.13 -17.06 -6.64
CA VAL A 332 -16.10 -17.34 -5.63
C VAL A 332 -16.00 -18.85 -5.43
N PRO A 333 -14.82 -19.50 -5.59
CA PRO A 333 -14.63 -20.86 -5.16
C PRO A 333 -14.71 -20.90 -3.63
N GLY A 334 -15.80 -21.37 -3.06
CA GLY A 334 -15.96 -21.50 -1.60
C GLY A 334 -17.39 -21.47 -1.07
N ALA A 335 -18.39 -21.08 -1.85
CA ALA A 335 -19.77 -21.30 -1.50
C ALA A 335 -20.10 -22.79 -1.79
N ALA A 336 -19.98 -23.63 -0.78
CA ALA A 336 -20.51 -25.00 -0.83
C ALA A 336 -21.99 -24.90 -1.21
N VAL A 337 -22.32 -25.43 -2.39
CA VAL A 337 -23.69 -25.73 -2.78
C VAL A 337 -24.18 -26.76 -1.79
N VAL A 338 -24.99 -26.35 -0.83
CA VAL A 338 -25.81 -27.27 -0.04
C VAL A 338 -26.81 -27.83 -1.03
N GLY A 339 -26.51 -29.03 -1.50
CA GLY A 339 -27.39 -29.76 -2.39
C GLY A 339 -28.72 -30.01 -1.69
N SER A 340 -29.80 -29.44 -2.26
CA SER A 340 -31.15 -29.88 -2.02
C SER A 340 -31.28 -31.29 -2.60
N GLY A 341 -31.09 -32.30 -1.76
CA GLY A 341 -31.47 -33.66 -2.06
C GLY A 341 -32.98 -33.70 -2.20
N SER A 342 -33.45 -34.03 -3.39
CA SER A 342 -34.82 -34.48 -3.67
C SER A 342 -34.97 -35.92 -3.16
N LEU A 343 -35.94 -36.14 -2.33
CA LEU A 343 -36.71 -37.37 -2.26
C LEU A 343 -38.06 -37.17 -2.94
#